data_c6858eae21bb2a86c6d174bb42be26c4
#
_entry.id   c6858eae21bb2a86c6d174bb42be26c4
#
_cell.length_a   1.000
_cell.length_b   1.000
_cell.length_c   1.000
_cell.angle_alpha   90.00
_cell.angle_beta   90.00
_cell.angle_gamma   90.00
#
_symmetry.space_group_name_H-M   'P 1'
#
loop_
_entity.id
_entity.type
_entity.pdbx_description
1 polymer ?
#
loop_
_entity_poly.entity_id
_entity_poly.type
_entity_poly.pdbx_seq_one_letter_code
_entity_poly.pdbx_strand_id
1 'polypeptide(L)'
;MKKLIFIIILFPLLSYSKVVLSGSLDEINARGALRVCSFSDRLPFSSRSGEVRGIQVELAEEIAKELNVDLEITWLRYRFHARKAGCDMMMEAVSRENDDADKKDIEGAKPLTRASDSKKQKFPPTASIPIVRIETYLVGLKELVLGKTNLKSIKNLNIGVMRGTWSHMLMQKSKIKYRTKFVTEAELIQGVADGEVDAAFISSPQYWWFLKNNPSIKLEAVKNFDFTIDVSLNVGVLMRGADEKTVTKINSVLTKLLSDNKIQNIYASYGIKYVAPK
;
A
#
# COMPACT_ATOMS: atom_id res chain seq x y z
N MET A 1 60.83 -5.13 -51.75
CA MET A 1 60.02 -4.10 -51.08
C MET A 1 58.78 -4.79 -50.46
N LYS A 2 58.80 -5.10 -49.16
CA LYS A 2 57.69 -5.74 -48.45
C LYS A 2 56.81 -4.66 -47.85
N LYS A 3 55.53 -4.56 -48.31
CA LYS A 3 54.53 -3.67 -47.75
C LYS A 3 53.98 -4.28 -46.49
N LEU A 4 54.22 -3.66 -45.33
CA LEU A 4 53.59 -4.01 -44.03
C LEU A 4 52.18 -3.39 -44.02
N ILE A 5 51.13 -4.21 -43.99
CA ILE A 5 49.74 -3.74 -43.80
C ILE A 5 49.47 -3.74 -42.30
N PHE A 6 49.29 -2.56 -41.73
CA PHE A 6 48.87 -2.36 -40.34
C PHE A 6 47.34 -2.51 -40.29
N ILE A 7 46.85 -3.60 -39.71
CA ILE A 7 45.44 -3.80 -39.45
C ILE A 7 45.14 -3.16 -38.06
N ILE A 8 44.47 -1.98 -38.09
CA ILE A 8 43.95 -1.34 -36.89
C ILE A 8 42.66 -2.10 -36.51
N ILE A 9 42.74 -2.96 -35.48
CA ILE A 9 41.60 -3.58 -34.87
C ILE A 9 40.90 -2.55 -33.96
N LEU A 10 39.81 -1.97 -34.47
CA LEU A 10 38.94 -1.09 -33.71
C LEU A 10 38.12 -1.95 -32.74
N PHE A 11 38.55 -2.05 -31.50
CA PHE A 11 37.78 -2.70 -30.43
C PHE A 11 36.59 -1.81 -30.07
N PRO A 12 35.33 -2.24 -30.27
CA PRO A 12 34.19 -1.47 -29.77
C PRO A 12 34.20 -1.56 -28.23
N LEU A 13 34.43 -0.44 -27.56
CA LEU A 13 34.19 -0.27 -26.13
C LEU A 13 32.67 -0.46 -25.89
N LEU A 14 32.25 -1.70 -25.69
CA LEU A 14 30.94 -2.01 -25.14
C LEU A 14 30.93 -1.50 -23.69
N SER A 15 30.46 -0.27 -23.52
CA SER A 15 30.09 0.26 -22.21
C SER A 15 28.95 -0.60 -21.68
N TYR A 16 29.26 -1.60 -20.88
CA TYR A 16 28.27 -2.29 -20.08
C TYR A 16 27.73 -1.29 -19.06
N SER A 17 26.65 -0.63 -19.39
CA SER A 17 25.86 0.11 -18.42
C SER A 17 25.36 -0.89 -17.37
N LYS A 18 26.04 -0.96 -16.23
CA LYS A 18 25.51 -1.64 -15.06
C LYS A 18 24.19 -0.95 -14.75
N VAL A 19 23.08 -1.66 -14.94
CA VAL A 19 21.77 -1.23 -14.44
C VAL A 19 21.90 -1.27 -12.90
N VAL A 20 22.27 -0.16 -12.33
CA VAL A 20 22.26 0.04 -10.88
C VAL A 20 20.80 0.23 -10.50
N LEU A 21 20.23 -0.79 -9.86
CA LEU A 21 18.86 -0.78 -9.33
C LEU A 21 18.84 0.00 -8.01
N SER A 22 19.15 1.27 -8.06
CA SER A 22 19.11 2.18 -6.92
C SER A 22 18.02 3.21 -7.13
N GLY A 23 17.25 3.49 -6.10
CA GLY A 23 16.24 4.54 -6.07
C GLY A 23 16.78 5.80 -5.40
N SER A 24 18.07 6.12 -5.58
CA SER A 24 18.63 7.37 -5.07
C SER A 24 18.13 8.58 -5.87
N LEU A 25 18.04 9.73 -5.23
CA LEU A 25 17.60 10.97 -5.86
C LEU A 25 18.46 11.33 -7.08
N ASP A 26 19.77 11.09 -6.98
CA ASP A 26 20.70 11.39 -8.07
C ASP A 26 20.42 10.51 -9.31
N GLU A 27 20.06 9.24 -9.11
CA GLU A 27 19.67 8.34 -10.20
C GLU A 27 18.29 8.64 -10.75
N ILE A 28 17.32 9.00 -9.90
CA ILE A 28 15.99 9.45 -10.31
C ILE A 28 16.14 10.68 -11.22
N ASN A 29 16.94 11.68 -10.79
CA ASN A 29 17.19 12.90 -11.56
C ASN A 29 17.96 12.61 -12.86
N ALA A 30 19.00 11.78 -12.82
CA ALA A 30 19.78 11.42 -14.01
C ALA A 30 18.96 10.70 -15.07
N ARG A 31 17.97 9.91 -14.64
CA ARG A 31 17.02 9.21 -15.51
C ARG A 31 15.89 10.13 -15.99
N GLY A 32 15.58 11.19 -15.26
CA GLY A 32 14.45 12.09 -15.51
C GLY A 32 13.09 11.49 -15.19
N ALA A 33 13.04 10.37 -14.46
CA ALA A 33 11.80 9.66 -14.15
C ALA A 33 11.80 9.00 -12.78
N LEU A 34 10.67 9.12 -12.07
CA LEU A 34 10.35 8.39 -10.84
C LEU A 34 9.61 7.09 -11.19
N ARG A 35 10.17 5.95 -10.83
CA ARG A 35 9.57 4.64 -11.07
C ARG A 35 8.77 4.18 -9.87
N VAL A 36 7.47 4.03 -10.04
CA VAL A 36 6.56 3.59 -8.98
C VAL A 36 5.96 2.24 -9.33
N CYS A 37 6.02 1.29 -8.41
CA CYS A 37 5.27 0.04 -8.50
C CYS A 37 3.87 0.23 -7.90
N SER A 38 2.84 -0.18 -8.66
CA SER A 38 1.46 -0.17 -8.21
C SER A 38 0.69 -1.39 -8.71
N PHE A 39 -0.52 -1.62 -8.19
CA PHE A 39 -1.36 -2.73 -8.62
C PHE A 39 -2.36 -2.27 -9.67
N SER A 40 -2.67 -3.15 -10.63
CA SER A 40 -3.48 -2.80 -11.81
C SER A 40 -4.97 -2.67 -11.56
N ASP A 41 -5.47 -3.22 -10.44
CA ASP A 41 -6.91 -3.29 -10.13
C ASP A 41 -7.15 -3.34 -8.63
N ARG A 42 -7.07 -2.17 -8.00
CA ARG A 42 -7.21 -2.01 -6.54
C ARG A 42 -7.84 -0.67 -6.15
N LEU A 43 -8.88 -0.24 -6.85
CA LEU A 43 -9.61 0.97 -6.44
C LEU A 43 -10.13 0.85 -5.00
N PRO A 44 -10.05 1.93 -4.23
CA PRO A 44 -9.71 3.31 -4.58
C PRO A 44 -8.20 3.61 -4.67
N PHE A 45 -7.32 2.64 -4.42
CA PHE A 45 -5.89 2.90 -4.30
C PHE A 45 -5.19 3.05 -5.65
N SER A 46 -5.44 2.15 -6.58
CA SER A 46 -4.80 2.19 -7.91
C SER A 46 -5.58 1.41 -8.95
N SER A 47 -5.57 1.93 -10.19
CA SER A 47 -6.10 1.26 -11.38
C SER A 47 -5.24 1.58 -12.59
N ARG A 48 -5.00 0.57 -13.43
CA ARG A 48 -4.32 0.72 -14.72
C ARG A 48 -5.28 1.16 -15.82
N SER A 49 -6.53 0.79 -15.72
CA SER A 49 -7.58 1.02 -16.73
C SER A 49 -8.68 1.91 -16.19
N GLY A 50 -9.38 2.61 -17.09
CA GLY A 50 -10.47 3.52 -16.75
C GLY A 50 -10.00 4.94 -16.45
N GLU A 51 -10.96 5.83 -16.24
CA GLU A 51 -10.71 7.26 -15.97
C GLU A 51 -10.20 7.50 -14.56
N VAL A 52 -10.60 6.64 -13.61
CA VAL A 52 -10.20 6.75 -12.20
C VAL A 52 -8.88 6.02 -12.00
N ARG A 53 -7.83 6.76 -11.70
CA ARG A 53 -6.47 6.23 -11.58
C ARG A 53 -6.15 5.66 -10.20
N GLY A 54 -6.76 6.21 -9.17
CA GLY A 54 -6.58 5.80 -7.78
C GLY A 54 -5.63 6.69 -6.99
N ILE A 55 -5.89 6.79 -5.69
CA ILE A 55 -5.20 7.68 -4.73
C ILE A 55 -3.67 7.55 -4.80
N GLN A 56 -3.16 6.32 -4.90
CA GLN A 56 -1.72 6.07 -4.91
C GLN A 56 -1.05 6.57 -6.20
N VAL A 57 -1.76 6.51 -7.31
CA VAL A 57 -1.26 7.00 -8.61
C VAL A 57 -1.22 8.52 -8.60
N GLU A 58 -2.30 9.18 -8.17
CA GLU A 58 -2.36 10.64 -8.08
C GLU A 58 -1.33 11.20 -7.08
N LEU A 59 -1.12 10.51 -5.96
CA LEU A 59 -0.07 10.91 -5.02
C LEU A 59 1.33 10.74 -5.62
N ALA A 60 1.57 9.68 -6.39
CA ALA A 60 2.85 9.49 -7.09
C ALA A 60 3.08 10.57 -8.16
N GLU A 61 2.03 11.04 -8.83
CA GLU A 61 2.09 12.17 -9.77
C GLU A 61 2.49 13.47 -9.06
N GLU A 62 1.90 13.77 -7.92
CA GLU A 62 2.27 14.96 -7.15
C GLU A 62 3.73 14.88 -6.64
N ILE A 63 4.19 13.70 -6.22
CA ILE A 63 5.60 13.51 -5.82
C ILE A 63 6.54 13.71 -7.02
N ALA A 64 6.27 13.11 -8.18
CA ALA A 64 7.08 13.26 -9.38
C ALA A 64 7.15 14.72 -9.83
N LYS A 65 6.04 15.45 -9.78
CA LYS A 65 5.95 16.87 -10.05
C LYS A 65 6.82 17.71 -9.11
N GLU A 66 6.80 17.44 -7.81
CA GLU A 66 7.65 18.13 -6.82
C GLU A 66 9.14 17.81 -6.98
N LEU A 67 9.47 16.67 -7.58
CA LEU A 67 10.83 16.30 -7.94
C LEU A 67 11.25 16.82 -9.34
N ASN A 68 10.31 17.37 -10.11
CA ASN A 68 10.50 17.82 -11.50
C ASN A 68 11.02 16.69 -12.41
N VAL A 69 10.38 15.52 -12.34
CA VAL A 69 10.66 14.34 -13.15
C VAL A 69 9.37 13.71 -13.67
N ASP A 70 9.46 12.88 -14.70
CA ASP A 70 8.32 12.11 -15.19
C ASP A 70 7.93 10.98 -14.23
N LEU A 71 6.69 10.50 -14.31
CA LEU A 71 6.21 9.35 -13.56
C LEU A 71 6.14 8.12 -14.47
N GLU A 72 6.88 7.07 -14.13
CA GLU A 72 6.78 5.74 -14.73
C GLU A 72 6.11 4.76 -13.77
N ILE A 73 4.99 4.13 -14.18
CA ILE A 73 4.29 3.15 -13.35
C ILE A 73 4.55 1.72 -13.87
N THR A 74 5.10 0.88 -13.00
CA THR A 74 5.18 -0.55 -13.23
C THR A 74 4.02 -1.25 -12.54
N TRP A 75 3.12 -1.83 -13.34
CA TRP A 75 1.94 -2.52 -12.86
C TRP A 75 2.26 -3.93 -12.41
N LEU A 76 2.02 -4.22 -11.15
CA LEU A 76 2.26 -5.52 -10.52
C LEU A 76 0.97 -6.33 -10.44
N ARG A 77 1.07 -7.62 -10.72
CA ARG A 77 0.02 -8.58 -10.39
C ARG A 77 0.12 -9.05 -8.94
N TYR A 78 1.35 -9.22 -8.44
CA TYR A 78 1.61 -9.68 -7.08
C TYR A 78 2.74 -8.87 -6.44
N ARG A 79 2.64 -8.62 -5.13
CA ARG A 79 3.60 -7.82 -4.36
C ARG A 79 5.05 -8.34 -4.43
N PHE A 80 5.25 -9.65 -4.49
CA PHE A 80 6.59 -10.23 -4.55
C PHE A 80 7.35 -9.90 -5.84
N HIS A 81 6.66 -9.49 -6.91
CA HIS A 81 7.30 -9.02 -8.14
C HIS A 81 7.96 -7.66 -7.99
N ALA A 82 7.55 -6.84 -7.03
CA ALA A 82 8.09 -5.48 -6.83
C ALA A 82 9.62 -5.46 -6.67
N ARG A 83 10.20 -6.53 -6.11
CA ARG A 83 11.66 -6.63 -5.93
C ARG A 83 12.43 -6.74 -7.26
N LYS A 84 11.85 -7.38 -8.27
CA LYS A 84 12.45 -7.56 -9.60
C LYS A 84 12.09 -6.44 -10.58
N ALA A 85 11.06 -5.67 -10.25
CA ALA A 85 10.50 -4.65 -11.14
C ALA A 85 11.34 -3.36 -11.20
N GLY A 86 12.34 -3.19 -10.34
CA GLY A 86 13.24 -2.05 -10.37
C GLY A 86 12.59 -0.70 -10.02
N CYS A 87 11.51 -0.72 -9.24
CA CYS A 87 10.83 0.50 -8.82
C CYS A 87 11.59 1.19 -7.70
N ASP A 88 11.62 2.52 -7.74
CA ASP A 88 12.15 3.37 -6.69
C ASP A 88 11.22 3.39 -5.48
N MET A 89 9.90 3.36 -5.73
CA MET A 89 8.89 3.51 -4.69
C MET A 89 7.69 2.58 -4.85
N MET A 90 7.00 2.34 -3.72
CA MET A 90 5.63 1.83 -3.63
C MET A 90 4.84 2.68 -2.63
N MET A 91 3.59 3.01 -2.95
CA MET A 91 2.77 3.93 -2.18
C MET A 91 2.07 3.24 -0.99
N GLU A 92 2.69 2.24 -0.38
CA GLU A 92 2.07 1.43 0.68
C GLU A 92 3.11 0.90 1.70
N ALA A 93 3.88 1.81 2.31
CA ALA A 93 4.63 1.48 3.51
C ALA A 93 3.71 1.52 4.72
N VAL A 94 3.55 0.39 5.38
CA VAL A 94 2.73 0.27 6.57
C VAL A 94 3.62 0.28 7.80
N SER A 95 3.31 1.14 8.77
CA SER A 95 3.87 1.13 10.11
C SER A 95 2.75 1.07 11.15
N ARG A 96 3.01 0.42 12.27
CA ARG A 96 2.16 0.46 13.45
C ARG A 96 2.86 1.28 14.52
N GLU A 97 2.09 1.98 15.34
CA GLU A 97 2.61 2.84 16.42
C GLU A 97 3.49 2.07 17.42
N ASN A 98 3.32 0.75 17.51
CA ASN A 98 4.01 -0.15 18.44
C ASN A 98 4.89 -1.22 17.77
N ASP A 99 5.42 -0.96 16.56
CA ASP A 99 6.25 -1.95 15.85
C ASP A 99 7.46 -2.47 16.66
N ASP A 100 7.90 -1.74 17.68
CA ASP A 100 8.95 -2.18 18.60
C ASP A 100 8.41 -2.98 19.81
N ALA A 101 7.16 -2.82 20.22
CA ALA A 101 6.53 -3.56 21.30
C ALA A 101 5.92 -4.89 20.83
N ASP A 102 5.34 -4.92 19.61
CA ASP A 102 4.64 -6.08 19.04
C ASP A 102 5.58 -7.20 18.54
N LYS A 103 6.89 -6.98 18.52
CA LYS A 103 7.85 -8.05 18.12
C LYS A 103 7.81 -9.28 19.03
N LYS A 104 7.23 -9.16 20.23
CA LYS A 104 7.12 -10.26 21.19
C LYS A 104 5.80 -11.04 21.13
N ASP A 105 4.71 -10.44 20.63
CA ASP A 105 3.38 -11.03 20.76
C ASP A 105 2.83 -11.67 19.48
N ILE A 106 3.49 -11.50 18.33
CA ILE A 106 3.14 -12.19 17.09
C ILE A 106 4.23 -13.22 16.75
N GLU A 107 4.43 -14.15 17.65
CA GLU A 107 5.21 -15.35 17.36
C GLU A 107 4.48 -16.18 16.29
N GLY A 108 4.88 -15.98 15.02
CA GLY A 108 4.30 -16.64 13.84
C GLY A 108 4.06 -15.74 12.62
N ALA A 109 3.94 -14.45 12.75
CA ALA A 109 3.95 -13.53 11.62
C ALA A 109 5.39 -13.33 11.13
N LYS A 110 5.87 -14.22 10.27
CA LYS A 110 7.15 -14.00 9.59
C LYS A 110 7.08 -12.67 8.85
N PRO A 111 8.07 -11.75 9.07
CA PRO A 111 8.17 -10.53 8.26
C PRO A 111 8.09 -10.94 6.79
N LEU A 112 7.29 -10.22 5.99
CA LEU A 112 7.17 -10.46 4.54
C LEU A 112 8.50 -10.23 3.77
N THR A 113 9.54 -9.82 4.47
CA THR A 113 10.91 -9.75 3.99
C THR A 113 11.74 -10.87 4.62
N ARG A 114 12.15 -11.86 3.81
CA ARG A 114 13.15 -12.84 4.25
C ARG A 114 14.44 -12.09 4.62
N ALA A 115 14.90 -12.23 5.87
CA ALA A 115 16.13 -11.65 6.39
C ALA A 115 17.39 -12.00 5.56
N SER A 116 17.33 -13.06 4.74
CA SER A 116 18.40 -13.45 3.81
C SER A 116 18.66 -12.47 2.67
N ASP A 117 17.69 -11.61 2.36
CA ASP A 117 17.77 -10.71 1.20
C ASP A 117 18.29 -9.31 1.55
N SER A 118 18.26 -8.92 2.83
CA SER A 118 18.72 -7.61 3.29
C SER A 118 20.25 -7.47 3.26
N LYS A 119 21.00 -8.58 3.35
CA LYS A 119 22.47 -8.58 3.38
C LYS A 119 23.15 -8.21 2.05
N LYS A 120 22.42 -8.14 0.92
CA LYS A 120 22.97 -7.83 -0.41
C LYS A 120 22.59 -6.45 -0.95
N GLN A 121 21.68 -5.73 -0.32
CA GLN A 121 21.31 -4.37 -0.73
C GLN A 121 22.14 -3.34 0.04
N LYS A 122 22.79 -2.41 -0.67
CA LYS A 122 23.53 -1.30 -0.09
C LYS A 122 22.64 -0.43 0.80
N PHE A 123 21.37 -0.27 0.39
CA PHE A 123 20.34 0.44 1.13
C PHE A 123 19.10 -0.45 1.25
N PRO A 124 18.66 -0.82 2.46
CA PRO A 124 17.43 -1.59 2.68
C PRO A 124 16.18 -0.75 2.30
N PRO A 125 15.05 -1.40 2.00
CA PRO A 125 13.79 -0.66 1.83
C PRO A 125 13.47 0.15 3.09
N THR A 126 13.15 1.43 2.90
CA THR A 126 12.91 2.40 3.98
C THR A 126 11.53 3.03 3.80
N ALA A 127 10.78 3.17 4.88
CA ALA A 127 9.51 3.88 4.88
C ALA A 127 9.73 5.39 5.04
N SER A 128 8.90 6.19 4.38
CA SER A 128 8.78 7.63 4.63
C SER A 128 8.10 7.91 5.96
N ILE A 129 7.97 9.20 6.31
CA ILE A 129 6.98 9.63 7.28
C ILE A 129 5.60 9.10 6.88
N PRO A 130 4.73 8.75 7.84
CA PRO A 130 3.36 8.37 7.53
C PRO A 130 2.57 9.58 7.03
N ILE A 131 1.65 9.36 6.09
CA ILE A 131 0.87 10.40 5.44
C ILE A 131 -0.64 10.26 5.64
N VAL A 132 -1.10 9.09 6.07
CA VAL A 132 -2.51 8.81 6.34
C VAL A 132 -2.62 7.68 7.34
N ARG A 133 -3.67 7.73 8.17
CA ARG A 133 -4.09 6.61 9.01
C ARG A 133 -5.26 5.89 8.35
N ILE A 134 -5.13 4.60 8.17
CA ILE A 134 -6.19 3.71 7.70
C ILE A 134 -6.78 3.00 8.92
N GLU A 135 -8.03 3.27 9.19
CA GLU A 135 -8.79 2.61 10.24
C GLU A 135 -9.48 1.36 9.67
N THR A 136 -9.82 0.42 10.55
CA THR A 136 -10.64 -0.74 10.21
C THR A 136 -11.97 -0.65 10.94
N TYR A 137 -13.06 -0.86 10.21
CA TYR A 137 -14.42 -0.83 10.72
C TYR A 137 -15.05 -2.22 10.67
N LEU A 138 -15.91 -2.54 11.63
CA LEU A 138 -16.88 -3.62 11.45
C LEU A 138 -18.04 -3.07 10.61
N VAL A 139 -18.24 -3.62 9.41
CA VAL A 139 -19.23 -3.17 8.42
C VAL A 139 -20.29 -4.25 8.22
N GLY A 140 -21.55 -3.86 8.22
CA GLY A 140 -22.68 -4.74 7.98
C GLY A 140 -23.97 -3.95 7.75
N LEU A 141 -25.09 -4.65 7.59
CA LEU A 141 -26.40 -4.01 7.64
C LEU A 141 -26.64 -3.45 9.04
N LYS A 142 -27.31 -2.31 9.13
CA LYS A 142 -27.50 -1.56 10.39
C LYS A 142 -28.07 -2.44 11.50
N GLU A 143 -29.09 -3.22 11.20
CA GLU A 143 -29.78 -4.10 12.15
C GLU A 143 -28.87 -5.21 12.69
N LEU A 144 -27.84 -5.62 11.97
CA LEU A 144 -26.91 -6.65 12.38
C LEU A 144 -25.74 -6.11 13.20
N VAL A 145 -25.26 -4.90 12.87
CA VAL A 145 -24.05 -4.33 13.49
C VAL A 145 -24.31 -3.27 14.54
N LEU A 146 -25.55 -2.72 14.63
CA LEU A 146 -25.90 -1.75 15.64
C LEU A 146 -25.68 -2.31 17.05
N GLY A 147 -24.93 -1.57 17.88
CA GLY A 147 -24.60 -1.97 19.26
C GLY A 147 -23.52 -3.06 19.36
N LYS A 148 -22.92 -3.46 18.25
CA LYS A 148 -21.76 -4.38 18.28
C LYS A 148 -20.50 -3.57 18.56
N THR A 149 -19.86 -3.83 19.72
CA THR A 149 -18.73 -3.02 20.17
C THR A 149 -17.43 -3.80 20.34
N ASN A 150 -17.50 -5.15 20.37
CA ASN A 150 -16.34 -6.01 20.59
C ASN A 150 -16.57 -7.43 20.07
N LEU A 151 -15.56 -8.27 20.13
CA LEU A 151 -15.59 -9.66 19.63
C LEU A 151 -16.69 -10.52 20.27
N LYS A 152 -17.03 -10.30 21.53
CA LYS A 152 -18.11 -11.06 22.20
C LYS A 152 -19.47 -10.74 21.59
N SER A 153 -19.70 -9.48 21.20
CA SER A 153 -20.96 -9.02 20.62
C SER A 153 -21.26 -9.54 19.22
N ILE A 154 -20.25 -10.04 18.50
CA ILE A 154 -20.37 -10.57 17.12
C ILE A 154 -20.32 -12.11 17.03
N LYS A 155 -20.32 -12.84 18.15
CA LYS A 155 -20.19 -14.31 18.17
C LYS A 155 -21.21 -15.04 17.33
N ASN A 156 -22.40 -14.49 17.21
CA ASN A 156 -23.52 -15.09 16.48
C ASN A 156 -23.56 -14.68 14.99
N LEU A 157 -22.65 -13.79 14.57
CA LEU A 157 -22.57 -13.34 13.20
C LEU A 157 -21.63 -14.24 12.37
N ASN A 158 -21.95 -14.37 11.08
CA ASN A 158 -21.09 -14.99 10.09
C ASN A 158 -20.19 -13.90 9.47
N ILE A 159 -18.94 -13.85 9.91
CA ILE A 159 -18.00 -12.76 9.55
C ILE A 159 -17.25 -13.09 8.26
N GLY A 160 -17.28 -12.16 7.30
CA GLY A 160 -16.44 -12.24 6.11
C GLY A 160 -15.01 -11.84 6.42
N VAL A 161 -14.04 -12.62 5.93
CA VAL A 161 -12.61 -12.30 6.04
C VAL A 161 -11.84 -12.73 4.79
N MET A 162 -10.78 -12.03 4.45
CA MET A 162 -9.85 -12.48 3.42
C MET A 162 -8.83 -13.46 4.04
N ARG A 163 -8.52 -14.52 3.30
CA ARG A 163 -7.55 -15.54 3.75
C ARG A 163 -6.18 -14.95 3.99
N GLY A 164 -5.55 -15.31 5.11
CA GLY A 164 -4.19 -14.88 5.45
C GLY A 164 -4.07 -13.46 5.99
N THR A 165 -5.20 -12.76 6.21
CA THR A 165 -5.20 -11.45 6.87
C THR A 165 -5.23 -11.59 8.40
N TRP A 166 -4.92 -10.49 9.09
CA TRP A 166 -5.02 -10.43 10.55
C TRP A 166 -6.44 -10.73 11.04
N SER A 167 -7.47 -10.28 10.31
CA SER A 167 -8.88 -10.54 10.64
C SER A 167 -9.22 -12.05 10.54
N HIS A 168 -8.66 -12.76 9.55
CA HIS A 168 -8.79 -14.20 9.45
C HIS A 168 -8.19 -14.90 10.69
N MET A 169 -6.96 -14.54 11.09
CA MET A 169 -6.32 -15.09 12.28
C MET A 169 -7.09 -14.76 13.56
N LEU A 170 -7.63 -13.54 13.65
CA LEU A 170 -8.45 -13.13 14.80
C LEU A 170 -9.72 -13.98 14.92
N MET A 171 -10.44 -14.22 13.81
CA MET A 171 -11.64 -15.07 13.84
C MET A 171 -11.33 -16.52 14.23
N GLN A 172 -10.23 -17.08 13.71
CA GLN A 172 -9.78 -18.42 14.13
C GLN A 172 -9.49 -18.48 15.63
N LYS A 173 -8.70 -17.52 16.15
CA LYS A 173 -8.34 -17.47 17.58
C LYS A 173 -9.55 -17.25 18.47
N SER A 174 -10.52 -16.45 18.04
CA SER A 174 -11.73 -16.10 18.80
C SER A 174 -12.85 -17.13 18.64
N LYS A 175 -12.67 -18.18 17.82
CA LYS A 175 -13.69 -19.22 17.52
C LYS A 175 -15.03 -18.62 17.04
N ILE A 176 -14.96 -17.52 16.29
CA ILE A 176 -16.12 -16.88 15.67
C ILE A 176 -16.31 -17.47 14.28
N LYS A 177 -17.57 -17.72 13.87
CA LYS A 177 -17.91 -18.24 12.55
C LYS A 177 -17.49 -17.26 11.47
N TYR A 178 -16.82 -17.74 10.42
CA TYR A 178 -16.34 -16.89 9.33
C TYR A 178 -16.34 -17.58 7.96
N ARG A 179 -16.26 -16.77 6.90
CA ARG A 179 -16.06 -17.21 5.51
C ARG A 179 -14.82 -16.53 4.89
N THR A 180 -14.06 -17.31 4.09
CA THR A 180 -12.77 -16.88 3.49
C THR A 180 -12.76 -16.94 1.96
N LYS A 181 -13.91 -16.89 1.30
CA LYS A 181 -13.98 -16.99 -0.18
C LYS A 181 -13.51 -15.73 -0.90
N PHE A 182 -13.44 -14.61 -0.21
CA PHE A 182 -13.14 -13.30 -0.77
C PHE A 182 -11.64 -13.12 -0.98
N VAL A 183 -11.26 -12.59 -2.14
CA VAL A 183 -9.87 -12.35 -2.54
C VAL A 183 -9.48 -10.87 -2.36
N THR A 184 -10.45 -9.96 -2.50
CA THR A 184 -10.26 -8.51 -2.36
C THR A 184 -11.22 -7.92 -1.32
N GLU A 185 -10.88 -6.73 -0.79
CA GLU A 185 -11.82 -5.99 0.07
C GLU A 185 -13.07 -5.53 -0.69
N ALA A 186 -12.96 -5.27 -1.98
CA ALA A 186 -14.09 -4.93 -2.83
C ALA A 186 -15.10 -6.09 -2.91
N GLU A 187 -14.63 -7.33 -3.15
CA GLU A 187 -15.48 -8.52 -3.09
C GLU A 187 -16.06 -8.76 -1.69
N LEU A 188 -15.26 -8.50 -0.66
CA LEU A 188 -15.66 -8.70 0.72
C LEU A 188 -16.81 -7.77 1.13
N ILE A 189 -16.71 -6.46 0.83
CA ILE A 189 -17.78 -5.50 1.14
C ILE A 189 -19.02 -5.73 0.28
N GLN A 190 -18.85 -6.16 -0.99
CA GLN A 190 -19.95 -6.55 -1.84
C GLN A 190 -20.67 -7.78 -1.25
N GLY A 191 -19.93 -8.79 -0.76
CA GLY A 191 -20.51 -9.96 -0.11
C GLY A 191 -21.30 -9.63 1.18
N VAL A 192 -20.95 -8.54 1.87
CA VAL A 192 -21.77 -8.00 2.97
C VAL A 192 -23.06 -7.38 2.42
N ALA A 193 -22.96 -6.59 1.35
CA ALA A 193 -24.11 -5.94 0.72
C ALA A 193 -25.12 -6.96 0.16
N ASP A 194 -24.63 -8.07 -0.38
CA ASP A 194 -25.43 -9.16 -0.96
C ASP A 194 -25.96 -10.13 0.11
N GLY A 195 -25.64 -9.92 1.39
CA GLY A 195 -26.08 -10.80 2.49
C GLY A 195 -25.39 -12.16 2.54
N GLU A 196 -24.28 -12.36 1.84
CA GLU A 196 -23.51 -13.63 1.88
C GLU A 196 -22.79 -13.85 3.22
N VAL A 197 -22.47 -12.76 3.89
CA VAL A 197 -21.97 -12.68 5.27
C VAL A 197 -22.68 -11.55 5.99
N ASP A 198 -22.82 -11.66 7.31
CA ASP A 198 -23.56 -10.69 8.12
C ASP A 198 -22.77 -9.39 8.33
N ALA A 199 -21.45 -9.51 8.43
CA ALA A 199 -20.54 -8.38 8.59
C ALA A 199 -19.12 -8.75 8.16
N ALA A 200 -18.28 -7.72 7.97
CA ALA A 200 -16.86 -7.89 7.68
C ALA A 200 -16.01 -6.78 8.28
N PHE A 201 -14.72 -7.03 8.44
CA PHE A 201 -13.75 -5.99 8.79
C PHE A 201 -13.20 -5.36 7.51
N ILE A 202 -13.52 -4.10 7.29
CA ILE A 202 -13.26 -3.35 6.07
C ILE A 202 -12.39 -2.12 6.40
N SER A 203 -11.40 -1.82 5.58
CA SER A 203 -10.60 -0.60 5.72
C SER A 203 -11.45 0.65 5.44
N SER A 204 -11.15 1.74 6.15
CA SER A 204 -11.90 2.98 6.00
C SER A 204 -11.92 3.52 4.56
N PRO A 205 -10.83 3.46 3.74
CA PRO A 205 -10.90 3.89 2.34
C PRO A 205 -11.85 3.04 1.50
N GLN A 206 -11.82 1.72 1.67
CA GLN A 206 -12.68 0.82 0.89
C GLN A 206 -14.15 1.02 1.25
N TYR A 207 -14.47 1.22 2.54
CA TYR A 207 -15.83 1.50 2.98
C TYR A 207 -16.41 2.77 2.34
N TRP A 208 -15.68 3.89 2.43
CA TRP A 208 -16.16 5.16 1.88
C TRP A 208 -16.25 5.14 0.35
N TRP A 209 -15.29 4.52 -0.32
CA TRP A 209 -15.30 4.33 -1.78
C TRP A 209 -16.49 3.50 -2.23
N PHE A 210 -16.79 2.41 -1.51
CA PHE A 210 -17.95 1.57 -1.81
C PHE A 210 -19.26 2.35 -1.71
N LEU A 211 -19.48 3.10 -0.64
CA LEU A 211 -20.70 3.90 -0.47
C LEU A 211 -20.84 4.99 -1.53
N LYS A 212 -19.75 5.66 -1.90
CA LYS A 212 -19.75 6.67 -2.96
C LYS A 212 -20.25 6.09 -4.29
N ASN A 213 -19.84 4.88 -4.61
CA ASN A 213 -20.20 4.24 -5.90
C ASN A 213 -21.50 3.43 -5.84
N ASN A 214 -22.05 3.19 -4.64
CA ASN A 214 -23.28 2.43 -4.43
C ASN A 214 -24.24 3.17 -3.48
N PRO A 215 -24.77 4.36 -3.86
CA PRO A 215 -25.51 5.21 -2.95
C PRO A 215 -26.86 4.63 -2.48
N SER A 216 -27.38 3.64 -3.19
CA SER A 216 -28.60 2.90 -2.80
C SER A 216 -28.36 1.84 -1.72
N ILE A 217 -27.11 1.39 -1.55
CA ILE A 217 -26.73 0.37 -0.56
C ILE A 217 -26.45 1.04 0.78
N LYS A 218 -27.13 0.59 1.84
CA LYS A 218 -27.00 1.16 3.18
C LYS A 218 -26.27 0.20 4.09
N LEU A 219 -24.95 0.30 4.09
CA LEU A 219 -24.10 -0.38 5.09
C LEU A 219 -23.73 0.58 6.21
N GLU A 220 -23.72 0.07 7.43
CA GLU A 220 -23.29 0.81 8.62
C GLU A 220 -21.89 0.36 9.03
N ALA A 221 -21.07 1.30 9.50
CA ALA A 221 -19.73 1.04 10.01
C ALA A 221 -19.63 1.32 11.51
N VAL A 222 -19.26 0.33 12.27
CA VAL A 222 -18.87 0.47 13.68
C VAL A 222 -17.40 0.88 13.74
N LYS A 223 -17.16 2.19 13.88
CA LYS A 223 -15.82 2.79 13.81
C LYS A 223 -14.99 2.56 15.08
N ASN A 224 -15.64 2.46 16.22
CA ASN A 224 -15.01 2.28 17.54
C ASN A 224 -15.16 0.83 18.02
N PHE A 225 -15.03 -0.13 17.12
CA PHE A 225 -15.07 -1.54 17.49
C PHE A 225 -13.78 -1.90 18.25
N ASP A 226 -13.93 -2.49 19.44
CA ASP A 226 -12.81 -2.97 20.25
C ASP A 226 -12.28 -4.29 19.75
N PHE A 227 -11.13 -4.25 19.09
CA PHE A 227 -10.38 -5.42 18.61
C PHE A 227 -9.46 -6.01 19.68
N THR A 228 -9.39 -5.42 20.87
CA THR A 228 -8.38 -5.69 21.92
C THR A 228 -6.94 -5.32 21.55
N ILE A 229 -6.68 -4.98 20.32
CA ILE A 229 -5.41 -4.47 19.78
C ILE A 229 -5.70 -3.34 18.79
N ASP A 230 -4.79 -2.40 18.60
CA ASP A 230 -4.92 -1.41 17.52
C ASP A 230 -4.63 -2.07 16.17
N VAL A 231 -5.64 -2.17 15.33
CA VAL A 231 -5.59 -2.73 13.98
C VAL A 231 -5.48 -1.67 12.89
N SER A 232 -5.45 -0.40 13.28
CA SER A 232 -5.26 0.72 12.36
C SER A 232 -3.80 0.76 11.89
N LEU A 233 -3.59 1.34 10.71
CA LEU A 233 -2.29 1.37 10.05
C LEU A 233 -1.93 2.82 9.71
N ASN A 234 -0.75 3.26 10.09
CA ASN A 234 -0.15 4.45 9.51
C ASN A 234 0.50 4.05 8.18
N VAL A 235 0.18 4.76 7.11
CA VAL A 235 0.65 4.44 5.76
C VAL A 235 1.47 5.58 5.21
N GLY A 236 2.62 5.25 4.66
CA GLY A 236 3.55 6.14 3.97
C GLY A 236 4.01 5.54 2.64
N VAL A 237 5.14 6.00 2.16
CA VAL A 237 5.78 5.55 0.93
C VAL A 237 6.95 4.62 1.25
N LEU A 238 6.99 3.45 0.64
CA LEU A 238 8.13 2.54 0.71
C LEU A 238 9.13 2.91 -0.37
N MET A 239 10.32 3.34 0.02
CA MET A 239 11.44 3.66 -0.86
C MET A 239 12.40 2.47 -0.95
N ARG A 240 12.91 2.18 -2.15
CA ARG A 240 13.84 1.08 -2.40
C ARG A 240 15.16 1.62 -2.91
N GLY A 241 16.25 1.21 -2.25
CA GLY A 241 17.60 1.68 -2.61
C GLY A 241 17.83 3.17 -2.36
N ALA A 242 16.96 3.82 -1.60
CA ALA A 242 17.08 5.22 -1.23
C ALA A 242 18.17 5.41 -0.18
N ASP A 243 19.05 6.38 -0.44
CA ASP A 243 20.00 6.89 0.54
C ASP A 243 19.33 7.92 1.47
N GLU A 244 20.04 8.38 2.49
CA GLU A 244 19.53 9.34 3.47
C GLU A 244 19.08 10.66 2.82
N LYS A 245 19.82 11.15 1.80
CA LYS A 245 19.48 12.35 1.04
C LYS A 245 18.13 12.19 0.35
N THR A 246 17.88 11.02 -0.24
CA THR A 246 16.62 10.68 -0.91
C THR A 246 15.47 10.61 0.09
N VAL A 247 15.67 9.91 1.20
CA VAL A 247 14.65 9.79 2.27
C VAL A 247 14.27 11.18 2.79
N THR A 248 15.26 12.03 3.08
CA THR A 248 15.04 13.40 3.55
C THR A 248 14.27 14.24 2.52
N LYS A 249 14.65 14.15 1.24
CA LYS A 249 13.95 14.88 0.17
C LYS A 249 12.50 14.43 0.02
N ILE A 250 12.24 13.12 0.00
CA ILE A 250 10.89 12.58 -0.11
C ILE A 250 10.03 12.97 1.09
N ASN A 251 10.57 12.88 2.30
CA ASN A 251 9.87 13.33 3.51
C ASN A 251 9.52 14.82 3.46
N SER A 252 10.44 15.67 2.96
CA SER A 252 10.18 17.09 2.74
C SER A 252 9.05 17.34 1.73
N VAL A 253 9.05 16.60 0.61
CA VAL A 253 7.96 16.65 -0.39
C VAL A 253 6.62 16.24 0.24
N LEU A 254 6.58 15.13 0.96
CA LEU A 254 5.36 14.66 1.62
C LEU A 254 4.85 15.64 2.68
N THR A 255 5.75 16.24 3.46
CA THR A 255 5.39 17.29 4.43
C THR A 255 4.76 18.49 3.74
N LYS A 256 5.33 18.94 2.61
CA LYS A 256 4.74 20.00 1.80
C LYS A 256 3.36 19.63 1.27
N LEU A 257 3.18 18.44 0.69
CA LEU A 257 1.89 17.98 0.17
C LEU A 257 0.83 17.86 1.26
N LEU A 258 1.22 17.53 2.49
CA LEU A 258 0.34 17.53 3.67
C LEU A 258 -0.04 18.95 4.08
N SER A 259 0.92 19.88 4.18
CA SER A 259 0.67 21.28 4.56
C SER A 259 -0.19 22.02 3.54
N ASP A 260 -0.03 21.71 2.26
CA ASP A 260 -0.80 22.28 1.15
C ASP A 260 -2.20 21.60 0.98
N ASN A 261 -2.57 20.68 1.87
CA ASN A 261 -3.80 19.87 1.82
C ASN A 261 -3.95 19.05 0.52
N LYS A 262 -2.88 18.81 -0.24
CA LYS A 262 -2.95 18.03 -1.48
C LYS A 262 -3.36 16.58 -1.23
N ILE A 263 -2.77 15.95 -0.22
CA ILE A 263 -3.10 14.56 0.14
C ILE A 263 -4.56 14.45 0.60
N GLN A 264 -5.00 15.38 1.46
CA GLN A 264 -6.39 15.44 1.93
C GLN A 264 -7.37 15.60 0.77
N ASN A 265 -7.05 16.48 -0.18
CA ASN A 265 -7.88 16.73 -1.36
C ASN A 265 -7.97 15.51 -2.29
N ILE A 266 -6.86 14.76 -2.48
CA ILE A 266 -6.86 13.50 -3.23
C ILE A 266 -7.82 12.52 -2.55
N TYR A 267 -7.73 12.28 -1.24
CA TYR A 267 -8.67 11.39 -0.54
C TYR A 267 -10.11 11.85 -0.66
N ALA A 268 -10.37 13.16 -0.50
CA ALA A 268 -11.71 13.74 -0.61
C ALA A 268 -12.31 13.57 -2.01
N SER A 269 -11.54 13.66 -3.10
CA SER A 269 -12.01 13.44 -4.47
C SER A 269 -12.55 12.03 -4.69
N TYR A 270 -12.04 11.05 -3.94
CA TYR A 270 -12.55 9.68 -3.89
C TYR A 270 -13.71 9.49 -2.90
N GLY A 271 -14.17 10.55 -2.23
CA GLY A 271 -15.22 10.48 -1.21
C GLY A 271 -14.75 9.86 0.10
N ILE A 272 -13.43 9.76 0.29
CA ILE A 272 -12.82 9.13 1.45
C ILE A 272 -12.48 10.20 2.49
N LYS A 273 -12.94 9.99 3.72
CA LYS A 273 -12.58 10.84 4.84
C LYS A 273 -11.11 10.61 5.21
N TYR A 274 -10.31 11.65 5.06
CA TYR A 274 -8.90 11.62 5.48
C TYR A 274 -8.79 11.56 7.01
N VAL A 275 -7.88 10.72 7.48
CA VAL A 275 -7.50 10.62 8.91
C VAL A 275 -5.99 10.84 9.00
N ALA A 276 -5.59 11.83 9.79
CA ALA A 276 -4.18 12.11 10.01
C ALA A 276 -3.47 10.93 10.70
N PRO A 277 -2.20 10.67 10.39
CA PRO A 277 -1.39 9.71 11.13
C PRO A 277 -1.31 10.08 12.61
N LYS A 278 -1.08 9.09 13.45
CA LYS A 278 -0.73 9.29 14.86
C LYS A 278 0.78 9.24 15.05
#